data_5ced8ef7d152c06db070cf31e2495512
#
_entry.id   5ced8ef7d152c06db070cf31e2495512
#
_cell.length_a   1.000
_cell.length_b   1.000
_cell.length_c   1.000
_cell.angle_alpha   90.00
_cell.angle_beta   90.00
_cell.angle_gamma   90.00
#
_symmetry.space_group_name_H-M   'P 1'
#
loop_
_entity.id
_entity.type
_entity.pdbx_description
1 polymer ?
#
loop_
_entity_poly.entity_id
_entity_poly.type
_entity_poly.pdbx_seq_one_letter_code
_entity_poly.pdbx_strand_id
1 'polypeptide(L)'
;MPLIFFVFWIVLNGNITLEIALFGVAISFAVYYFCRKFLGYSLRKEIRLYRRVFRYLGYAGLVVWEIAKANIDVLKVIYDFKHKPDSVLIHFDTELKSVAARTALANSITLTPGTITVFQEEESYTVHCLDQSFAEGMDESTFVKHLRKTEQMIATYEKEQGKEVEQ
;
A
#
# COMPACT_ATOMS: atom_id res chain seq x y z
N MET A 1 -14.75 11.77 -8.16
CA MET A 1 -15.06 12.43 -6.88
C MET A 1 -16.52 12.32 -6.45
N PRO A 2 -17.57 12.63 -7.22
CA PRO A 2 -18.94 12.51 -6.68
C PRO A 2 -19.26 11.11 -6.15
N LEU A 3 -18.76 10.07 -6.82
CA LEU A 3 -18.95 8.69 -6.35
C LEU A 3 -18.31 8.44 -4.97
N ILE A 4 -17.13 8.98 -4.69
CA ILE A 4 -16.47 8.83 -3.38
C ILE A 4 -17.28 9.54 -2.31
N PHE A 5 -17.74 10.76 -2.56
CA PHE A 5 -18.59 11.49 -1.62
C PHE A 5 -19.91 10.78 -1.39
N PHE A 6 -20.50 10.17 -2.42
CA PHE A 6 -21.71 9.38 -2.29
C PHE A 6 -21.49 8.13 -1.44
N VAL A 7 -20.43 7.37 -1.69
CA VAL A 7 -20.08 6.18 -0.89
C VAL A 7 -19.83 6.58 0.57
N PHE A 8 -19.08 7.66 0.78
CA PHE A 8 -18.80 8.19 2.12
C PHE A 8 -20.10 8.60 2.84
N TRP A 9 -21.03 9.27 2.13
CA TRP A 9 -22.35 9.62 2.64
C TRP A 9 -23.15 8.39 3.10
N ILE A 10 -23.20 7.35 2.26
CA ILE A 10 -23.92 6.09 2.61
C ILE A 10 -23.29 5.42 3.84
N VAL A 11 -21.96 5.33 3.89
CA VAL A 11 -21.25 4.73 5.02
C VAL A 11 -21.52 5.48 6.31
N LEU A 12 -21.51 6.81 6.29
CA LEU A 12 -21.79 7.63 7.48
C LEU A 12 -23.24 7.52 7.97
N ASN A 13 -24.19 7.32 7.06
CA ASN A 13 -25.60 7.17 7.46
C ASN A 13 -25.93 5.77 8.02
N GLY A 14 -25.13 4.75 7.71
CA GLY A 14 -25.34 3.38 8.20
C GLY A 14 -26.58 2.66 7.67
N ASN A 15 -27.45 3.35 6.93
CA ASN A 15 -28.68 2.79 6.34
C ASN A 15 -28.80 3.25 4.88
N ILE A 16 -29.41 2.39 4.05
CA ILE A 16 -29.68 2.69 2.64
C ILE A 16 -31.20 2.79 2.46
N THR A 17 -31.71 4.03 2.45
CA THR A 17 -33.08 4.32 2.05
C THR A 17 -33.07 5.14 0.76
N LEU A 18 -34.20 5.16 0.05
CA LEU A 18 -34.34 5.96 -1.16
C LEU A 18 -34.09 7.46 -0.89
N GLU A 19 -34.55 7.96 0.24
CA GLU A 19 -34.35 9.33 0.66
C GLU A 19 -32.88 9.65 0.90
N ILE A 20 -32.17 8.80 1.67
CA ILE A 20 -30.72 8.96 1.92
C ILE A 20 -29.94 8.90 0.62
N ALA A 21 -30.31 8.05 -0.31
CA ALA A 21 -29.64 7.95 -1.61
C ALA A 21 -29.86 9.20 -2.46
N LEU A 22 -31.09 9.73 -2.52
CA LEU A 22 -31.38 10.98 -3.27
C LEU A 22 -30.65 12.18 -2.70
N PHE A 23 -30.67 12.38 -1.37
CA PHE A 23 -29.91 13.42 -0.70
C PHE A 23 -28.39 13.23 -0.90
N GLY A 24 -27.90 11.98 -0.82
CA GLY A 24 -26.51 11.65 -1.07
C GLY A 24 -26.02 12.05 -2.45
N VAL A 25 -26.81 11.79 -3.48
CA VAL A 25 -26.51 12.21 -4.85
C VAL A 25 -26.46 13.75 -4.94
N ALA A 26 -27.47 14.45 -4.44
CA ALA A 26 -27.54 15.90 -4.49
C ALA A 26 -26.36 16.56 -3.77
N ILE A 27 -26.06 16.14 -2.55
CA ILE A 27 -24.94 16.64 -1.74
C ILE A 27 -23.60 16.33 -2.40
N SER A 28 -23.40 15.11 -2.91
CA SER A 28 -22.16 14.72 -3.59
C SER A 28 -21.87 15.56 -4.83
N PHE A 29 -22.89 15.87 -5.61
CA PHE A 29 -22.73 16.78 -6.75
C PHE A 29 -22.47 18.23 -6.31
N ALA A 30 -23.14 18.73 -5.28
CA ALA A 30 -22.90 20.06 -4.75
C ALA A 30 -21.47 20.22 -4.23
N VAL A 31 -20.99 19.28 -3.43
CA VAL A 31 -19.61 19.25 -2.91
C VAL A 31 -18.60 19.14 -4.05
N TYR A 32 -18.86 18.28 -5.04
CA TYR A 32 -17.98 18.15 -6.20
C TYR A 32 -17.89 19.46 -7.00
N TYR A 33 -19.02 20.12 -7.24
CA TYR A 33 -19.06 21.43 -7.93
C TYR A 33 -18.27 22.48 -7.15
N PHE A 34 -18.45 22.55 -5.83
CA PHE A 34 -17.70 23.45 -4.95
C PHE A 34 -16.19 23.18 -5.04
N CYS A 35 -15.76 21.92 -4.90
CA CYS A 35 -14.35 21.53 -5.00
C CYS A 35 -13.76 21.90 -6.36
N ARG A 36 -14.50 21.70 -7.45
CA ARG A 36 -14.05 22.07 -8.79
C ARG A 36 -13.87 23.56 -8.96
N LYS A 37 -14.83 24.35 -8.47
CA LYS A 37 -14.84 25.81 -8.65
C LYS A 37 -13.79 26.52 -7.78
N PHE A 38 -13.65 26.11 -6.53
CA PHE A 38 -12.79 26.81 -5.55
C PHE A 38 -11.40 26.20 -5.38
N LEU A 39 -11.25 24.88 -5.55
CA LEU A 39 -9.97 24.19 -5.37
C LEU A 39 -9.24 23.87 -6.70
N GLY A 40 -9.77 24.32 -7.84
CA GLY A 40 -9.12 24.08 -9.14
C GLY A 40 -8.97 22.58 -9.49
N TYR A 41 -9.92 21.76 -9.04
CA TYR A 41 -9.86 20.33 -9.22
C TYR A 41 -10.10 19.94 -10.68
N SER A 42 -9.13 19.26 -11.30
CA SER A 42 -9.20 18.81 -12.69
C SER A 42 -9.54 17.34 -12.78
N LEU A 43 -10.40 16.95 -13.74
CA LEU A 43 -10.75 15.56 -14.03
C LEU A 43 -9.50 14.67 -14.32
N ARG A 44 -8.46 15.24 -14.93
CA ARG A 44 -7.20 14.53 -15.19
C ARG A 44 -6.48 14.16 -13.88
N LYS A 45 -6.51 15.03 -12.87
CA LYS A 45 -5.96 14.76 -11.54
C LYS A 45 -6.75 13.65 -10.82
N GLU A 46 -8.06 13.60 -11.05
CA GLU A 46 -8.97 12.61 -10.47
C GLU A 46 -8.68 11.20 -11.00
N ILE A 47 -8.57 11.02 -12.30
CA ILE A 47 -8.25 9.71 -12.91
C ILE A 47 -6.89 9.21 -12.42
N ARG A 48 -5.93 10.11 -12.25
CA ARG A 48 -4.60 9.81 -11.72
C ARG A 48 -4.67 9.32 -10.27
N LEU A 49 -5.49 9.99 -9.44
CA LEU A 49 -5.69 9.61 -8.05
C LEU A 49 -6.33 8.21 -7.96
N TYR A 50 -7.40 7.93 -8.74
CA TYR A 50 -8.02 6.60 -8.77
C TYR A 50 -7.03 5.51 -9.16
N ARG A 51 -6.23 5.74 -10.21
CA ARG A 51 -5.23 4.77 -10.67
C ARG A 51 -4.14 4.52 -9.62
N ARG A 52 -3.78 5.56 -8.85
CA ARG A 52 -2.85 5.44 -7.72
C ARG A 52 -3.47 4.64 -6.57
N VAL A 53 -4.70 4.96 -6.18
CA VAL A 53 -5.43 4.26 -5.12
C VAL A 53 -5.63 2.78 -5.46
N PHE A 54 -6.04 2.45 -6.68
CA PHE A 54 -6.19 1.04 -7.10
C PHE A 54 -4.88 0.24 -7.03
N ARG A 55 -3.74 0.87 -7.30
CA ARG A 55 -2.44 0.21 -7.15
C ARG A 55 -2.11 -0.09 -5.69
N TYR A 56 -2.36 0.87 -4.79
CA TYR A 56 -2.17 0.65 -3.35
C TYR A 56 -3.14 -0.39 -2.79
N LEU A 57 -4.38 -0.46 -3.30
CA LEU A 57 -5.32 -1.54 -2.97
C LEU A 57 -4.80 -2.91 -3.44
N GLY A 58 -4.23 -2.99 -4.63
CA GLY A 58 -3.57 -4.21 -5.12
C GLY A 58 -2.39 -4.62 -4.23
N TYR A 59 -1.57 -3.66 -3.81
CA TYR A 59 -0.49 -3.92 -2.86
C TYR A 59 -1.02 -4.37 -1.49
N ALA A 60 -2.05 -3.73 -0.97
CA ALA A 60 -2.69 -4.14 0.29
C ALA A 60 -3.22 -5.57 0.22
N GLY A 61 -3.84 -5.96 -0.89
CA GLY A 61 -4.27 -7.34 -1.12
C GLY A 61 -3.11 -8.34 -1.12
N LEU A 62 -1.98 -7.98 -1.75
CA LEU A 62 -0.76 -8.76 -1.72
C LEU A 62 -0.21 -8.90 -0.30
N VAL A 63 -0.15 -7.82 0.48
CA VAL A 63 0.29 -7.85 1.88
C VAL A 63 -0.59 -8.79 2.71
N VAL A 64 -1.92 -8.70 2.58
CA VAL A 64 -2.85 -9.59 3.29
C VAL A 64 -2.60 -11.05 2.93
N TRP A 65 -2.35 -11.35 1.66
CA TRP A 65 -2.03 -12.72 1.22
C TRP A 65 -0.71 -13.24 1.81
N GLU A 66 0.35 -12.42 1.77
CA GLU A 66 1.65 -12.80 2.36
C GLU A 66 1.56 -12.96 3.88
N ILE A 67 0.78 -12.10 4.57
CA ILE A 67 0.50 -12.28 6.01
C ILE A 67 -0.18 -13.64 6.27
N ALA A 68 -1.18 -14.01 5.48
CA ALA A 68 -1.89 -15.28 5.66
C ALA A 68 -0.93 -16.48 5.45
N LYS A 69 -0.08 -16.42 4.43
CA LYS A 69 0.94 -17.44 4.16
C LYS A 69 1.97 -17.52 5.29
N ALA A 70 2.52 -16.39 5.73
CA ALA A 70 3.50 -16.32 6.80
C ALA A 70 2.96 -16.83 8.14
N ASN A 71 1.67 -16.64 8.43
CA ASN A 71 1.03 -17.25 9.61
C ASN A 71 1.14 -18.78 9.58
N ILE A 72 0.94 -19.40 8.41
CA ILE A 72 1.07 -20.86 8.26
C ILE A 72 2.52 -21.29 8.46
N ASP A 73 3.49 -20.53 7.94
CA ASP A 73 4.90 -20.87 8.07
C ASP A 73 5.39 -20.71 9.52
N VAL A 74 4.97 -19.65 10.23
CA VAL A 74 5.24 -19.52 11.68
C VAL A 74 4.59 -20.65 12.47
N LEU A 75 3.36 -21.07 12.16
CA LEU A 75 2.73 -22.22 12.81
C LEU A 75 3.55 -23.50 12.62
N LYS A 76 4.13 -23.74 11.45
CA LYS A 76 5.01 -24.89 11.22
C LYS A 76 6.23 -24.86 12.15
N VAL A 77 6.88 -23.70 12.29
CA VAL A 77 8.01 -23.50 13.20
C VAL A 77 7.62 -23.74 14.66
N ILE A 78 6.45 -23.26 15.08
CA ILE A 78 5.95 -23.42 16.46
C ILE A 78 5.62 -24.90 16.77
N TYR A 79 5.02 -25.62 15.83
CA TYR A 79 4.62 -27.03 16.01
C TYR A 79 5.74 -28.04 15.69
N ASP A 80 6.87 -27.61 15.16
CA ASP A 80 8.04 -28.45 15.01
C ASP A 80 8.84 -28.54 16.32
N PHE A 81 8.43 -29.46 17.19
CA PHE A 81 9.08 -29.69 18.48
C PHE A 81 10.55 -30.13 18.39
N LYS A 82 11.04 -30.49 17.19
CA LYS A 82 12.44 -30.91 16.97
C LYS A 82 13.31 -29.72 16.55
N HIS A 83 12.72 -28.73 15.93
CA HIS A 83 13.39 -27.50 15.50
C HIS A 83 13.36 -26.47 16.63
N LYS A 84 14.53 -25.97 17.04
CA LYS A 84 14.63 -24.83 17.93
C LYS A 84 14.73 -23.58 17.07
N PRO A 85 13.81 -22.62 17.20
CA PRO A 85 13.90 -21.36 16.46
C PRO A 85 15.26 -20.69 16.69
N ASP A 86 15.94 -20.36 15.60
CA ASP A 86 17.22 -19.65 15.62
C ASP A 86 17.00 -18.24 15.09
N SER A 87 16.80 -17.31 16.02
CA SER A 87 16.51 -15.93 15.68
C SER A 87 17.76 -15.20 15.16
N VAL A 88 17.60 -14.47 14.07
CA VAL A 88 18.69 -13.78 13.39
C VAL A 88 18.34 -12.32 13.12
N LEU A 89 19.36 -11.47 13.16
CA LEU A 89 19.29 -10.09 12.72
C LEU A 89 19.98 -9.98 11.38
N ILE A 90 19.24 -9.54 10.36
CA ILE A 90 19.76 -9.37 9.00
C ILE A 90 19.80 -7.91 8.60
N HIS A 91 20.74 -7.57 7.74
CA HIS A 91 20.88 -6.27 7.11
C HIS A 91 20.80 -6.44 5.61
N PHE A 92 20.00 -5.63 4.94
CA PHE A 92 19.92 -5.60 3.49
C PHE A 92 19.56 -4.22 2.98
N ASP A 93 19.93 -3.93 1.74
CA ASP A 93 19.64 -2.68 1.06
C ASP A 93 18.61 -2.89 -0.04
N THR A 94 17.85 -1.85 -0.36
CA THR A 94 16.88 -1.87 -1.45
C THR A 94 17.11 -0.70 -2.40
N GLU A 95 16.64 -0.82 -3.65
CA GLU A 95 16.69 0.27 -4.63
C GLU A 95 15.47 1.20 -4.57
N LEU A 96 14.66 1.13 -3.51
CA LEU A 96 13.46 1.93 -3.36
C LEU A 96 13.81 3.39 -3.01
N LYS A 97 13.38 4.32 -3.86
CA LYS A 97 13.74 5.75 -3.74
C LYS A 97 12.71 6.57 -2.99
N SER A 98 11.41 6.26 -3.14
CA SER A 98 10.36 7.04 -2.49
C SER A 98 10.21 6.69 -1.01
N VAL A 99 10.07 7.71 -0.18
CA VAL A 99 9.80 7.54 1.27
C VAL A 99 8.56 6.68 1.49
N ALA A 100 7.52 6.86 0.66
CA ALA A 100 6.29 6.08 0.75
C ALA A 100 6.51 4.59 0.50
N ALA A 101 7.33 4.20 -0.51
CA ALA A 101 7.62 2.80 -0.77
C ALA A 101 8.51 2.19 0.32
N ARG A 102 9.50 2.94 0.79
CA ARG A 102 10.37 2.50 1.90
C ARG A 102 9.59 2.26 3.18
N THR A 103 8.72 3.19 3.56
CA THR A 103 7.84 3.03 4.74
C THR A 103 6.85 1.87 4.55
N ALA A 104 6.29 1.71 3.34
CA ALA A 104 5.40 0.59 3.05
C ALA A 104 6.11 -0.76 3.17
N LEU A 105 7.38 -0.86 2.72
CA LEU A 105 8.18 -2.08 2.88
C LEU A 105 8.43 -2.39 4.36
N ALA A 106 8.91 -1.43 5.15
CA ALA A 106 9.17 -1.61 6.59
C ALA A 106 7.92 -2.09 7.35
N ASN A 107 6.77 -1.48 7.05
CA ASN A 107 5.50 -1.87 7.63
C ASN A 107 5.06 -3.27 7.16
N SER A 108 5.24 -3.61 5.89
CA SER A 108 4.86 -4.93 5.37
C SER A 108 5.70 -6.06 5.97
N ILE A 109 7.00 -5.83 6.17
CA ILE A 109 7.87 -6.77 6.88
C ILE A 109 7.39 -6.95 8.32
N THR A 110 7.09 -5.87 9.02
CA THR A 110 6.64 -5.91 10.43
C THR A 110 5.25 -6.53 10.59
N LEU A 111 4.36 -6.34 9.61
CA LEU A 111 3.02 -6.96 9.60
C LEU A 111 3.07 -8.46 9.26
N THR A 112 4.17 -8.93 8.67
CA THR A 112 4.37 -10.34 8.36
C THR A 112 4.83 -11.10 9.60
N PRO A 113 4.07 -12.10 10.10
CA PRO A 113 4.47 -12.88 11.27
C PRO A 113 5.86 -13.50 11.12
N GLY A 114 6.64 -13.42 12.18
CA GLY A 114 8.01 -13.95 12.22
C GLY A 114 9.10 -12.94 11.83
N THR A 115 8.73 -11.73 11.42
CA THR A 115 9.71 -10.68 11.08
C THR A 115 9.32 -9.33 11.66
N ILE A 116 10.30 -8.53 12.04
CA ILE A 116 10.11 -7.17 12.53
C ILE A 116 11.23 -6.25 12.03
N THR A 117 10.87 -5.12 11.47
CA THR A 117 11.84 -4.08 11.11
C THR A 117 12.30 -3.36 12.35
N VAL A 118 13.56 -3.53 12.72
CA VAL A 118 14.18 -2.92 13.91
C VAL A 118 14.67 -1.51 13.61
N PHE A 119 15.24 -1.34 12.41
CA PHE A 119 15.79 -0.07 11.96
C PHE A 119 15.65 0.08 10.45
N GLN A 120 15.40 1.31 10.01
CA GLN A 120 15.34 1.65 8.59
C GLN A 120 15.91 3.05 8.43
N GLU A 121 16.97 3.16 7.61
CA GLU A 121 17.59 4.42 7.25
C GLU A 121 17.83 4.44 5.75
N GLU A 122 17.29 5.44 5.08
CA GLU A 122 17.32 5.56 3.63
C GLU A 122 16.93 4.25 2.92
N GLU A 123 17.87 3.59 2.26
CA GLU A 123 17.66 2.35 1.48
C GLU A 123 17.99 1.09 2.29
N SER A 124 18.59 1.26 3.50
CA SER A 124 19.07 0.18 4.37
C SER A 124 18.03 -0.24 5.40
N TYR A 125 17.90 -1.54 5.60
CA TYR A 125 16.99 -2.16 6.56
C TYR A 125 17.74 -3.11 7.48
N THR A 126 17.39 -3.05 8.77
CA THR A 126 17.75 -4.05 9.75
C THR A 126 16.48 -4.74 10.21
N VAL A 127 16.39 -6.04 9.98
CA VAL A 127 15.22 -6.85 10.29
C VAL A 127 15.60 -7.97 11.23
N HIS A 128 14.83 -8.14 12.29
CA HIS A 128 14.89 -9.29 13.16
C HIS A 128 13.91 -10.36 12.67
N CYS A 129 14.42 -11.56 12.45
CA CYS A 129 13.65 -12.73 12.04
C CYS A 129 13.58 -13.73 13.19
N LEU A 130 12.40 -14.30 13.41
CA LEU A 130 12.17 -15.33 14.43
C LEU A 130 12.99 -16.60 14.17
N ASP A 131 13.25 -16.90 12.93
CA ASP A 131 14.02 -18.04 12.49
C ASP A 131 14.79 -17.71 11.21
N GLN A 132 15.93 -18.35 11.00
CA GLN A 132 16.78 -18.14 9.82
C GLN A 132 16.05 -18.39 8.50
N SER A 133 15.06 -19.27 8.48
CA SER A 133 14.25 -19.54 7.28
C SER A 133 13.43 -18.34 6.81
N PHE A 134 13.12 -17.36 7.68
CA PHE A 134 12.45 -16.12 7.31
C PHE A 134 13.42 -15.04 6.81
N ALA A 135 14.70 -15.22 6.97
CA ALA A 135 15.74 -14.28 6.53
C ALA A 135 16.10 -14.42 5.05
N GLU A 136 15.91 -15.62 4.50
CA GLU A 136 16.33 -15.94 3.13
C GLU A 136 15.52 -15.16 2.08
N GLY A 137 16.23 -14.49 1.16
CA GLY A 137 15.62 -13.76 0.02
C GLY A 137 14.80 -12.54 0.41
N MET A 138 15.06 -11.93 1.56
CA MET A 138 14.34 -10.74 2.04
C MET A 138 14.54 -9.53 1.12
N ASP A 139 15.75 -9.37 0.59
CA ASP A 139 16.16 -8.31 -0.37
C ASP A 139 15.42 -8.41 -1.71
N GLU A 140 15.04 -9.63 -2.11
CA GLU A 140 14.26 -9.91 -3.32
C GLU A 140 12.82 -10.38 -3.02
N SER A 141 12.29 -10.04 -1.86
CA SER A 141 10.95 -10.44 -1.45
C SER A 141 9.87 -9.95 -2.43
N THR A 142 8.71 -10.60 -2.39
CA THR A 142 7.53 -10.20 -3.18
C THR A 142 7.17 -8.74 -2.95
N PHE A 143 7.35 -8.23 -1.74
CA PHE A 143 7.11 -6.83 -1.38
C PHE A 143 8.05 -5.89 -2.13
N VAL A 144 9.36 -6.17 -2.09
CA VAL A 144 10.40 -5.35 -2.77
C VAL A 144 10.13 -5.31 -4.27
N LYS A 145 9.89 -6.47 -4.89
CA LYS A 145 9.60 -6.57 -6.33
C LYS A 145 8.35 -5.78 -6.73
N HIS A 146 7.29 -5.85 -5.93
CA HIS A 146 6.05 -5.14 -6.21
C HIS A 146 6.18 -3.63 -6.04
N LEU A 147 6.83 -3.18 -4.98
CA LEU A 147 7.07 -1.76 -4.72
C LEU A 147 7.98 -1.14 -5.77
N ARG A 148 9.08 -1.81 -6.14
CA ARG A 148 9.98 -1.39 -7.22
C ARG A 148 9.23 -1.20 -8.55
N LYS A 149 8.41 -2.17 -8.93
CA LYS A 149 7.56 -2.07 -10.13
C LYS A 149 6.59 -0.90 -10.06
N THR A 150 6.02 -0.65 -8.90
CA THR A 150 5.08 0.47 -8.69
C THR A 150 5.79 1.82 -8.82
N GLU A 151 6.99 1.98 -8.26
CA GLU A 151 7.80 3.19 -8.41
C GLU A 151 8.20 3.46 -9.86
N GLN A 152 8.68 2.44 -10.57
CA GLN A 152 9.05 2.57 -11.99
C GLN A 152 7.87 3.02 -12.85
N MET A 153 6.68 2.46 -12.61
CA MET A 153 5.48 2.88 -13.32
C MET A 153 5.11 4.34 -13.00
N ILE A 154 5.22 4.77 -11.74
CA ILE A 154 4.92 6.16 -11.35
C ILE A 154 5.91 7.11 -12.03
N ALA A 155 7.22 6.81 -11.97
CA ALA A 155 8.26 7.63 -12.59
C ALA A 155 8.10 7.75 -14.11
N THR A 156 7.67 6.67 -14.80
CA THR A 156 7.39 6.70 -16.24
C THR A 156 6.22 7.64 -16.56
N TYR A 157 5.14 7.55 -15.79
CA TYR A 157 3.99 8.45 -15.99
C TYR A 157 4.29 9.92 -15.70
N GLU A 158 5.16 10.22 -14.75
CA GLU A 158 5.57 11.60 -14.45
C GLU A 158 6.43 12.18 -15.57
N LYS A 159 7.33 11.37 -16.17
CA LYS A 159 8.15 11.76 -17.32
C LYS A 159 7.32 12.01 -18.59
N GLU A 160 6.31 11.20 -18.87
CA GLU A 160 5.42 11.38 -20.02
C GLU A 160 4.63 12.69 -19.91
N GLN A 161 4.22 13.05 -18.70
CA GLN A 161 3.45 14.29 -18.49
C GLN A 161 4.29 15.56 -18.47
N GLY A 162 5.56 15.49 -18.03
CA GLY A 162 6.48 16.62 -18.16
C GLY A 162 6.66 17.03 -19.62
N LYS A 163 6.67 16.08 -20.53
CA LYS A 163 6.79 16.33 -21.98
C LYS A 163 5.53 16.92 -22.62
N GLU A 164 4.33 16.65 -22.07
CA GLU A 164 3.07 17.21 -22.58
C GLU A 164 2.81 18.66 -22.12
N VAL A 165 3.52 19.14 -21.10
CA VAL A 165 3.38 20.50 -20.55
C VAL A 165 4.36 21.47 -21.23
N GLU A 166 5.46 20.96 -21.84
CA GLU A 166 6.46 21.75 -22.57
C GLU A 166 6.12 21.94 -24.06
N GLN A 167 5.05 21.33 -24.57
CA GLN A 167 4.50 21.55 -25.93
C GLN A 167 3.22 22.41 -25.89
#